data_ec2593c6d30b8c01c35e605c9faa22e5
#
_entry.id   ec2593c6d30b8c01c35e605c9faa22e5
#
_cell.length_a   1.000
_cell.length_b   1.000
_cell.length_c   1.000
_cell.angle_alpha   90.00
_cell.angle_beta   90.00
_cell.angle_gamma   90.00
#
_symmetry.space_group_name_H-M   'P 1'
#
loop_
_entity.id
_entity.type
_entity.pdbx_description
1 polymer ?
#
loop_
_entity_poly.entity_id
_entity_poly.type
_entity_poly.pdbx_seq_one_letter_code
_entity_poly.pdbx_strand_id
1 'polypeptide(L)'
;ASVDFSAVARMKADYWRGLSAKLSIGWKNVSTNASEDDWRIVDWHTKKFSSVASDQLWFQESLEEALPRSADVVSLRRSQHHEETITFYEEGRKGIPHRYFATISANQKPGIAIADIDSDGDDDVYVTVRRGYNKLLENQGDGTFLETAKLRGLGDVKNHSTCALFADFDNDGDPDLMLGRSLLPCKLFINNGGQFSEKKGVSLPRLALSMSAADYNNDGLLDVYVCTYRPAVLGGSSPT
;
A
#
# COMPACT_ATOMS: atom_id res chain seq x y z
N ALA A 1 1.14 28.71 -7.41
CA ALA A 1 0.86 27.49 -6.65
C ALA A 1 1.55 27.54 -5.28
N SER A 2 1.00 26.84 -4.30
CA SER A 2 1.62 26.65 -2.98
C SER A 2 2.08 25.22 -2.87
N VAL A 3 3.30 25.00 -2.43
CA VAL A 3 3.88 23.67 -2.26
C VAL A 3 4.42 23.55 -0.84
N ASP A 4 4.06 22.46 -0.17
CA ASP A 4 4.64 22.10 1.11
C ASP A 4 5.77 21.10 0.88
N PHE A 5 6.92 21.40 1.48
CA PHE A 5 8.13 20.61 1.39
C PHE A 5 8.55 20.13 2.77
N SER A 6 8.92 18.86 2.89
CA SER A 6 9.55 18.33 4.10
C SER A 6 10.76 17.46 3.74
N ALA A 7 11.79 17.53 4.54
CA ALA A 7 12.97 16.69 4.41
C ALA A 7 13.60 16.43 5.78
N VAL A 8 14.31 15.32 5.90
CA VAL A 8 15.17 15.00 7.03
C VAL A 8 16.60 14.90 6.53
N ALA A 9 17.50 15.59 7.14
CA ALA A 9 18.92 15.58 6.79
C ALA A 9 19.78 15.17 7.99
N ARG A 10 20.75 14.27 7.75
CA ARG A 10 21.83 13.99 8.71
C ARG A 10 22.90 15.06 8.54
N MET A 11 23.15 15.83 9.57
CA MET A 11 24.11 16.95 9.53
C MET A 11 25.52 16.53 9.93
N LYS A 12 25.65 15.62 10.91
CA LYS A 12 26.88 14.98 11.39
C LYS A 12 26.49 13.62 11.98
N ALA A 13 27.49 12.80 12.37
CA ALA A 13 27.17 11.62 13.16
C ALA A 13 26.33 12.06 14.36
N ASP A 14 25.22 11.41 14.58
CA ASP A 14 24.31 11.61 15.73
C ASP A 14 23.55 12.94 15.80
N TYR A 15 23.48 13.70 14.72
CA TYR A 15 22.68 14.93 14.68
C TYR A 15 21.79 14.99 13.43
N TRP A 16 20.48 15.08 13.65
CA TRP A 16 19.47 15.08 12.62
C TRP A 16 18.67 16.38 12.62
N ARG A 17 18.26 16.83 11.47
CA ARG A 17 17.44 18.02 11.33
C ARG A 17 16.27 17.74 10.41
N GLY A 18 15.07 17.82 10.97
CA GLY A 18 13.83 17.89 10.18
C GLY A 18 13.64 19.30 9.65
N LEU A 19 13.40 19.44 8.37
CA LEU A 19 13.15 20.71 7.69
C LEU A 19 11.74 20.67 7.11
N SER A 20 10.98 21.74 7.32
CA SER A 20 9.72 21.94 6.59
C SER A 20 9.64 23.36 6.06
N ALA A 21 9.13 23.49 4.84
CA ALA A 21 8.98 24.80 4.22
C ALA A 21 7.65 24.87 3.44
N LYS A 22 7.02 26.03 3.51
CA LYS A 22 5.90 26.36 2.64
C LYS A 22 6.40 27.30 1.55
N LEU A 23 6.30 26.85 0.30
CA LEU A 23 6.77 27.58 -0.87
C LEU A 23 5.58 28.15 -1.64
N SER A 24 5.75 29.35 -2.18
CA SER A 24 4.89 29.89 -3.22
C SER A 24 5.66 29.83 -4.55
N ILE A 25 5.08 29.18 -5.55
CA ILE A 25 5.72 28.99 -6.85
C ILE A 25 4.89 29.73 -7.90
N GLY A 26 5.53 30.66 -8.61
CA GLY A 26 5.00 31.33 -9.79
C GLY A 26 5.34 30.54 -11.06
N TRP A 27 4.32 30.25 -11.85
CA TRP A 27 4.46 29.59 -13.14
C TRP A 27 4.10 30.55 -14.25
N LYS A 28 4.81 30.50 -15.35
CA LYS A 28 4.49 31.23 -16.57
C LYS A 28 4.58 30.31 -17.77
N ASN A 29 3.58 30.40 -18.64
CA ASN A 29 3.68 29.76 -19.94
C ASN A 29 4.60 30.63 -20.81
N VAL A 30 5.70 30.06 -21.27
CA VAL A 30 6.71 30.75 -22.11
C VAL A 30 6.66 30.29 -23.56
N SER A 31 5.69 29.44 -23.93
CA SER A 31 5.49 29.03 -25.30
C SER A 31 5.17 30.26 -26.18
N THR A 32 5.80 30.33 -27.33
CA THR A 32 5.49 31.32 -28.40
C THR A 32 4.44 30.78 -29.38
N ASN A 33 4.03 29.51 -29.20
CA ASN A 33 3.11 28.80 -30.08
C ASN A 33 1.81 28.47 -29.31
N ALA A 34 0.67 28.93 -29.81
CA ALA A 34 -0.63 28.81 -29.12
C ALA A 34 -1.13 27.35 -28.96
N SER A 35 -0.48 26.42 -29.65
CA SER A 35 -0.82 24.98 -29.60
C SER A 35 0.08 24.13 -28.68
N GLU A 36 1.08 24.76 -28.05
CA GLU A 36 2.03 24.07 -27.18
C GLU A 36 2.09 24.76 -25.82
N ASP A 37 1.98 23.98 -24.75
CA ASP A 37 2.14 24.46 -23.38
C ASP A 37 3.58 24.20 -22.89
N ASP A 38 4.35 25.29 -22.68
CA ASP A 38 5.68 25.27 -22.04
C ASP A 38 5.62 26.06 -20.73
N TRP A 39 5.17 25.44 -19.67
CA TRP A 39 5.06 26.05 -18.35
C TRP A 39 6.39 25.95 -17.62
N ARG A 40 6.95 27.12 -17.22
CA ARG A 40 8.20 27.18 -16.44
C ARG A 40 7.99 27.88 -15.12
N ILE A 41 8.74 27.42 -14.12
CA ILE A 41 8.85 28.15 -12.85
C ILE A 41 9.63 29.42 -13.13
N VAL A 42 9.03 30.57 -12.85
CA VAL A 42 9.64 31.90 -13.07
C VAL A 42 10.05 32.54 -11.77
N ASP A 43 9.41 32.19 -10.69
CA ASP A 43 9.80 32.62 -9.36
C ASP A 43 9.38 31.58 -8.29
N TRP A 44 10.03 31.65 -7.15
CA TRP A 44 9.63 30.93 -5.94
C TRP A 44 9.98 31.74 -4.70
N HIS A 45 9.08 31.69 -3.72
CA HIS A 45 9.30 32.37 -2.44
C HIS A 45 9.00 31.41 -1.30
N THR A 46 9.91 31.35 -0.34
CA THR A 46 9.68 30.61 0.92
C THR A 46 8.81 31.46 1.82
N LYS A 47 7.57 31.06 2.04
CA LYS A 47 6.62 31.75 2.93
C LYS A 47 6.83 31.40 4.39
N LYS A 48 7.19 30.16 4.65
CA LYS A 48 7.45 29.68 6.00
C LYS A 48 8.55 28.64 5.96
N PHE A 49 9.49 28.74 6.86
CA PHE A 49 10.53 27.74 7.05
C PHE A 49 10.59 27.39 8.52
N SER A 50 10.66 26.11 8.84
CA SER A 50 10.89 25.63 10.18
C SER A 50 11.90 24.48 10.16
N SER A 51 12.70 24.41 11.20
CA SER A 51 13.60 23.28 11.40
C SER A 51 13.52 22.80 12.85
N VAL A 52 13.50 21.49 13.01
CA VAL A 52 13.54 20.83 14.32
C VAL A 52 14.82 20.01 14.35
N ALA A 53 15.61 20.24 15.38
CA ALA A 53 16.81 19.47 15.66
C ALA A 53 16.48 18.33 16.60
N SER A 54 17.06 17.16 16.37
CA SER A 54 16.97 16.00 17.26
C SER A 54 18.33 15.32 17.31
N ASP A 55 18.70 14.85 18.47
CA ASP A 55 19.84 13.97 18.69
C ASP A 55 19.51 12.51 18.35
N GLN A 56 18.21 12.22 18.10
CA GLN A 56 17.71 10.91 17.74
C GLN A 56 16.89 10.98 16.44
N LEU A 57 16.92 9.91 15.65
CA LEU A 57 15.94 9.68 14.59
C LEU A 57 14.57 9.42 15.21
N TRP A 58 13.54 10.12 14.75
CA TRP A 58 12.15 9.81 15.13
C TRP A 58 11.65 8.53 14.46
N PHE A 59 12.23 8.18 13.33
CA PHE A 59 11.94 6.94 12.60
C PHE A 59 13.26 6.34 12.11
N GLN A 60 13.43 5.07 12.33
CA GLN A 60 14.53 4.31 11.75
C GLN A 60 13.99 3.06 11.05
N GLU A 61 14.73 2.57 10.09
CA GLU A 61 14.44 1.30 9.47
C GLU A 61 14.88 0.19 10.42
N SER A 62 13.95 -0.67 10.83
CA SER A 62 14.17 -1.73 11.81
C SER A 62 13.79 -3.12 11.31
N LEU A 63 13.59 -3.29 10.00
CA LEU A 63 13.11 -4.55 9.44
C LEU A 63 14.02 -5.73 9.79
N GLU A 64 15.33 -5.53 9.83
CA GLU A 64 16.30 -6.59 10.18
C GLU A 64 16.26 -6.97 11.66
N GLU A 65 15.95 -5.99 12.52
CA GLU A 65 15.80 -6.20 13.96
C GLU A 65 14.44 -6.83 14.29
N ALA A 66 13.40 -6.41 13.57
CA ALA A 66 12.03 -6.88 13.75
C ALA A 66 11.79 -8.29 13.19
N LEU A 67 12.61 -8.77 12.25
CA LEU A 67 12.45 -10.08 11.64
C LEU A 67 13.64 -10.99 11.94
N PRO A 68 13.52 -11.90 12.88
CA PRO A 68 14.63 -12.78 13.29
C PRO A 68 15.06 -13.77 12.19
N ARG A 69 14.17 -14.06 11.23
CA ARG A 69 14.49 -14.93 10.09
C ARG A 69 14.95 -14.10 8.88
N SER A 70 16.22 -14.20 8.51
CA SER A 70 16.78 -13.48 7.35
C SER A 70 16.06 -13.76 6.03
N ALA A 71 15.47 -14.94 5.87
CA ALA A 71 14.64 -15.28 4.71
C ALA A 71 13.38 -14.40 4.61
N ASP A 72 12.79 -13.99 5.73
CA ASP A 72 11.62 -13.11 5.77
C ASP A 72 12.03 -11.68 5.40
N VAL A 73 13.17 -11.20 5.89
CA VAL A 73 13.75 -9.89 5.49
C VAL A 73 13.95 -9.84 3.99
N VAL A 74 14.60 -10.84 3.41
CA VAL A 74 14.82 -10.92 1.95
C VAL A 74 13.49 -10.96 1.20
N SER A 75 12.52 -11.75 1.68
CA SER A 75 11.20 -11.89 1.07
C SER A 75 10.39 -10.58 1.08
N LEU A 76 10.49 -9.79 2.16
CA LEU A 76 9.79 -8.51 2.28
C LEU A 76 10.45 -7.38 1.46
N ARG A 77 11.76 -7.38 1.35
CA ARG A 77 12.50 -6.43 0.50
C ARG A 77 12.39 -6.75 -0.99
N ARG A 78 12.03 -7.98 -1.33
CA ARG A 78 11.96 -8.44 -2.71
C ARG A 78 10.67 -8.02 -3.38
N SER A 79 10.77 -7.35 -4.52
CA SER A 79 9.64 -7.04 -5.40
C SER A 79 9.69 -7.90 -6.65
N GLN A 80 8.91 -8.98 -6.69
CA GLN A 80 8.82 -9.83 -7.88
C GLN A 80 8.40 -9.05 -9.13
N HIS A 81 7.51 -8.06 -8.97
CA HIS A 81 7.12 -7.19 -10.08
C HIS A 81 8.30 -6.38 -10.64
N HIS A 82 9.15 -5.86 -9.77
CA HIS A 82 10.34 -5.11 -10.17
C HIS A 82 11.36 -6.00 -10.88
N GLU A 83 11.65 -7.16 -10.33
CA GLU A 83 12.56 -8.14 -10.91
C GLU A 83 12.11 -8.62 -12.30
N GLU A 84 10.85 -9.01 -12.45
CA GLU A 84 10.31 -9.44 -13.73
C GLU A 84 10.33 -8.31 -14.76
N THR A 85 10.14 -7.06 -14.34
CA THR A 85 10.19 -5.89 -15.21
C THR A 85 11.61 -5.65 -15.70
N ILE A 86 12.59 -5.66 -14.79
CA ILE A 86 14.01 -5.50 -15.14
C ILE A 86 14.43 -6.59 -16.11
N THR A 87 14.23 -7.85 -15.76
CA THR A 87 14.60 -9.01 -16.59
C THR A 87 13.98 -8.91 -18.00
N PHE A 88 12.71 -8.52 -18.09
CA PHE A 88 12.03 -8.36 -19.38
C PHE A 88 12.74 -7.37 -20.31
N TYR A 89 13.18 -6.22 -19.78
CA TYR A 89 13.86 -5.20 -20.58
C TYR A 89 15.34 -5.50 -20.80
N GLU A 90 16.03 -6.13 -19.85
CA GLU A 90 17.42 -6.58 -20.01
C GLU A 90 17.55 -7.65 -21.09
N GLU A 91 16.54 -8.51 -21.26
CA GLU A 91 16.48 -9.48 -22.37
C GLU A 91 16.14 -8.83 -23.72
N GLY A 92 16.04 -7.51 -23.81
CA GLY A 92 15.74 -6.76 -25.03
C GLY A 92 14.31 -6.93 -25.55
N ARG A 93 13.40 -7.46 -24.73
CA ARG A 93 11.99 -7.62 -25.13
C ARG A 93 11.32 -6.26 -25.26
N LYS A 94 10.42 -6.15 -26.24
CA LYS A 94 9.64 -4.92 -26.49
C LYS A 94 8.20 -5.10 -26.03
N GLY A 95 7.57 -3.99 -25.62
CA GLY A 95 6.18 -3.97 -25.17
C GLY A 95 6.06 -3.98 -23.66
N ILE A 96 5.07 -4.67 -23.11
CA ILE A 96 4.77 -4.76 -21.69
C ILE A 96 5.16 -6.13 -21.12
N PRO A 97 5.78 -6.20 -19.93
CA PRO A 97 6.26 -7.45 -19.33
C PRO A 97 5.18 -8.53 -19.18
N HIS A 98 3.96 -8.14 -18.89
CA HIS A 98 2.82 -9.06 -18.82
C HIS A 98 1.50 -8.29 -18.98
N ARG A 99 0.41 -9.01 -19.33
CA ARG A 99 -0.90 -8.39 -19.63
C ARG A 99 -1.51 -7.51 -18.53
N TYR A 100 -1.06 -7.68 -17.30
CA TYR A 100 -1.52 -6.88 -16.16
C TYR A 100 -0.50 -5.82 -15.75
N PHE A 101 0.54 -5.63 -16.55
CA PHE A 101 1.50 -4.58 -16.32
C PHE A 101 0.84 -3.23 -16.56
N ALA A 102 0.72 -2.43 -15.51
CA ALA A 102 0.26 -1.06 -15.64
C ALA A 102 1.41 -0.13 -15.26
N THR A 103 1.67 0.82 -16.13
CA THR A 103 2.67 1.88 -15.92
C THR A 103 2.21 2.93 -14.91
N ILE A 104 0.91 2.91 -14.54
CA ILE A 104 0.32 3.89 -13.62
C ILE A 104 0.66 3.51 -12.18
N SER A 105 1.26 4.43 -11.45
CA SER A 105 1.76 4.26 -10.07
C SER A 105 0.70 3.79 -9.05
N ALA A 106 -0.58 4.15 -9.25
CA ALA A 106 -1.67 3.72 -8.37
C ALA A 106 -1.82 2.20 -8.27
N ASN A 107 -1.42 1.46 -9.31
CA ASN A 107 -1.48 0.00 -9.34
C ASN A 107 -0.23 -0.69 -8.79
N GLN A 108 0.73 0.05 -8.27
CA GLN A 108 2.03 -0.49 -7.88
C GLN A 108 2.29 -0.45 -6.37
N LYS A 109 1.40 0.16 -5.60
CA LYS A 109 1.59 0.32 -4.16
C LYS A 109 0.94 -0.84 -3.40
N PRO A 110 1.66 -1.50 -2.48
CA PRO A 110 1.05 -2.41 -1.53
C PRO A 110 0.14 -1.64 -0.56
N GLY A 111 -0.85 -2.33 0.00
CA GLY A 111 -1.63 -1.87 1.15
C GLY A 111 -1.11 -2.54 2.41
N ILE A 112 -1.36 -1.90 3.54
CA ILE A 112 -1.09 -2.42 4.87
C ILE A 112 -2.39 -2.36 5.66
N ALA A 113 -2.67 -3.41 6.43
CA ALA A 113 -3.73 -3.44 7.42
C ALA A 113 -3.17 -3.99 8.73
N ILE A 114 -3.68 -3.51 9.85
CA ILE A 114 -3.20 -3.83 11.18
C ILE A 114 -4.40 -4.27 12.02
N ALA A 115 -4.26 -5.37 12.75
CA ALA A 115 -5.22 -5.85 13.75
C ALA A 115 -4.53 -6.89 14.65
N ASP A 116 -5.03 -7.05 15.85
CA ASP A 116 -4.76 -8.19 16.73
C ASP A 116 -5.62 -9.37 16.24
N ILE A 117 -5.02 -10.27 15.42
CA ILE A 117 -5.77 -11.31 14.70
C ILE A 117 -6.08 -12.54 15.55
N ASP A 118 -5.38 -12.75 16.65
CA ASP A 118 -5.52 -13.94 17.51
C ASP A 118 -5.78 -13.59 18.98
N SER A 119 -6.11 -12.31 19.24
CA SER A 119 -6.54 -11.79 20.56
C SER A 119 -5.49 -11.98 21.65
N ASP A 120 -4.20 -11.90 21.28
CA ASP A 120 -3.10 -11.96 22.23
C ASP A 120 -2.72 -10.60 22.83
N GLY A 121 -3.29 -9.51 22.30
CA GLY A 121 -3.12 -8.13 22.75
C GLY A 121 -2.05 -7.36 21.98
N ASP A 122 -1.41 -7.95 20.98
CA ASP A 122 -0.39 -7.35 20.15
C ASP A 122 -0.88 -7.19 18.69
N ASP A 123 -0.69 -6.02 18.10
CA ASP A 123 -1.11 -5.75 16.74
C ASP A 123 -0.23 -6.47 15.71
N ASP A 124 -0.86 -7.18 14.78
CA ASP A 124 -0.26 -7.85 13.64
C ASP A 124 -0.35 -7.02 12.36
N VAL A 125 0.53 -7.29 11.41
CA VAL A 125 0.63 -6.50 10.17
C VAL A 125 0.40 -7.38 8.94
N TYR A 126 -0.66 -7.11 8.20
CA TYR A 126 -0.92 -7.72 6.90
C TYR A 126 -0.49 -6.81 5.76
N VAL A 127 0.39 -7.31 4.89
CA VAL A 127 0.94 -6.57 3.74
C VAL A 127 0.44 -7.19 2.45
N THR A 128 -0.28 -6.41 1.65
CA THR A 128 -0.73 -6.85 0.33
C THR A 128 0.41 -6.77 -0.69
N VAL A 129 0.48 -7.76 -1.57
CA VAL A 129 1.50 -7.83 -2.61
C VAL A 129 0.84 -7.93 -3.98
N ARG A 130 1.21 -7.03 -4.88
CA ARG A 130 0.64 -7.00 -6.22
C ARG A 130 1.01 -8.23 -7.06
N ARG A 131 2.27 -8.65 -7.00
CA ARG A 131 2.77 -9.89 -7.61
C ARG A 131 3.55 -10.67 -6.58
N GLY A 132 3.11 -11.88 -6.35
CA GLY A 132 3.61 -12.73 -5.29
C GLY A 132 2.53 -13.01 -4.25
N TYR A 133 2.95 -13.47 -3.12
CA TYR A 133 2.07 -13.80 -2.00
C TYR A 133 2.03 -12.66 -1.01
N ASN A 134 0.83 -12.36 -0.51
CA ASN A 134 0.68 -11.44 0.61
C ASN A 134 1.42 -11.96 1.84
N LYS A 135 1.71 -11.05 2.76
CA LYS A 135 2.45 -11.36 3.99
C LYS A 135 1.60 -11.07 5.20
N LEU A 136 1.68 -11.92 6.18
CA LEU A 136 1.17 -11.70 7.53
C LEU A 136 2.35 -11.75 8.48
N LEU A 137 2.62 -10.63 9.13
CA LEU A 137 3.67 -10.48 10.13
C LEU A 137 3.00 -10.50 11.48
N GLU A 138 3.07 -11.64 12.16
CA GLU A 138 2.51 -11.88 13.48
C GLU A 138 3.48 -11.35 14.53
N ASN A 139 3.01 -10.46 15.36
CA ASN A 139 3.76 -9.86 16.47
C ASN A 139 4.03 -10.92 17.53
N GLN A 140 5.20 -10.89 18.13
CA GLN A 140 5.60 -11.87 19.15
C GLN A 140 5.63 -11.25 20.55
N GLY A 141 5.15 -10.01 20.72
CA GLY A 141 5.12 -9.30 21.98
C GLY A 141 6.49 -8.82 22.49
N ASP A 142 7.56 -9.13 21.79
CA ASP A 142 8.93 -8.76 22.18
C ASP A 142 9.57 -7.75 21.20
N GLY A 143 8.77 -7.20 20.28
CA GLY A 143 9.21 -6.31 19.21
C GLY A 143 9.67 -7.02 17.96
N THR A 144 9.58 -8.36 17.91
CA THR A 144 9.84 -9.13 16.70
C THR A 144 8.57 -9.65 16.05
N PHE A 145 8.65 -10.00 14.76
CA PHE A 145 7.55 -10.52 13.96
C PHE A 145 7.93 -11.80 13.26
N LEU A 146 6.95 -12.69 13.06
CA LEU A 146 7.09 -13.88 12.24
C LEU A 146 6.16 -13.82 11.03
N GLU A 147 6.66 -14.22 9.85
CA GLU A 147 5.82 -14.36 8.67
C GLU A 147 5.02 -15.67 8.76
N THR A 148 3.70 -15.55 8.91
CA THR A 148 2.80 -16.67 9.21
C THR A 148 1.63 -16.79 8.23
N ALA A 149 1.59 -16.06 7.12
CA ALA A 149 0.46 -16.06 6.20
C ALA A 149 0.03 -17.47 5.77
N LYS A 150 0.99 -18.36 5.48
CA LYS A 150 0.70 -19.73 5.11
C LYS A 150 0.14 -20.54 6.27
N LEU A 151 0.67 -20.34 7.46
CA LEU A 151 0.22 -21.05 8.69
C LEU A 151 -1.21 -20.65 9.06
N ARG A 152 -1.52 -19.36 8.90
CA ARG A 152 -2.81 -18.76 9.26
C ARG A 152 -3.88 -18.87 8.16
N GLY A 153 -3.64 -19.62 7.07
CA GLY A 153 -4.62 -19.84 5.99
C GLY A 153 -4.66 -18.77 4.90
N LEU A 154 -3.73 -17.80 4.93
CA LEU A 154 -3.63 -16.70 3.95
C LEU A 154 -2.53 -16.90 2.91
N GLY A 155 -1.81 -18.02 2.94
CA GLY A 155 -0.63 -18.27 2.10
C GLY A 155 -0.93 -18.46 0.61
N ASP A 156 -2.15 -18.81 0.23
CA ASP A 156 -2.52 -19.01 -1.18
C ASP A 156 -3.00 -17.74 -1.88
N VAL A 157 -3.03 -16.61 -1.18
CA VAL A 157 -3.45 -15.35 -1.76
C VAL A 157 -2.34 -14.79 -2.62
N LYS A 158 -2.46 -15.03 -3.90
CA LYS A 158 -1.46 -14.68 -4.90
C LYS A 158 -1.98 -13.62 -5.86
N ASN A 159 -1.15 -12.61 -6.11
CA ASN A 159 -1.31 -11.58 -7.12
C ASN A 159 -2.54 -10.66 -6.98
N HIS A 160 -2.36 -9.45 -7.48
CA HIS A 160 -3.39 -8.43 -7.66
C HIS A 160 -3.99 -7.84 -6.37
N SER A 161 -3.43 -8.11 -5.21
CA SER A 161 -3.86 -7.49 -3.98
C SER A 161 -3.49 -5.99 -3.97
N THR A 162 -4.42 -5.15 -3.50
CA THR A 162 -4.29 -3.68 -3.53
C THR A 162 -4.49 -3.06 -2.17
N CYS A 163 -5.47 -3.49 -1.43
CA CYS A 163 -5.80 -3.00 -0.10
C CYS A 163 -6.33 -4.15 0.76
N ALA A 164 -6.31 -3.97 2.05
CA ALA A 164 -6.84 -4.90 3.03
C ALA A 164 -7.56 -4.12 4.12
N LEU A 165 -8.56 -4.74 4.73
CA LEU A 165 -9.33 -4.20 5.82
C LEU A 165 -9.65 -5.32 6.79
N PHE A 166 -9.27 -5.17 8.05
CA PHE A 166 -9.72 -6.00 9.14
C PHE A 166 -10.95 -5.40 9.79
N ALA A 167 -11.97 -6.23 10.02
CA ALA A 167 -13.15 -5.88 10.79
C ALA A 167 -13.92 -7.18 11.10
N ASP A 168 -14.67 -7.20 12.19
CA ASP A 168 -15.52 -8.32 12.59
C ASP A 168 -16.81 -8.31 11.74
N PHE A 169 -16.83 -9.08 10.64
CA PHE A 169 -17.94 -9.08 9.69
C PHE A 169 -19.05 -10.09 10.02
N ASP A 170 -18.83 -10.98 10.94
CA ASP A 170 -19.83 -11.97 11.37
C ASP A 170 -20.21 -11.87 12.86
N ASN A 171 -19.67 -10.84 13.54
CA ASN A 171 -19.94 -10.50 14.95
C ASN A 171 -19.56 -11.62 15.92
N ASP A 172 -18.49 -12.35 15.65
CA ASP A 172 -17.97 -13.38 16.55
C ASP A 172 -16.87 -12.87 17.50
N GLY A 173 -16.40 -11.64 17.29
CA GLY A 173 -15.39 -10.96 18.08
C GLY A 173 -13.98 -11.02 17.50
N ASP A 174 -13.74 -11.85 16.48
CA ASP A 174 -12.46 -11.97 15.80
C ASP A 174 -12.41 -11.06 14.56
N PRO A 175 -11.31 -10.33 14.28
CA PRO A 175 -11.21 -9.50 13.10
C PRO A 175 -11.03 -10.32 11.82
N ASP A 176 -12.04 -10.31 10.95
CA ASP A 176 -12.02 -10.90 9.62
C ASP A 176 -11.23 -10.05 8.63
N LEU A 177 -10.82 -10.64 7.50
CA LEU A 177 -10.06 -9.95 6.46
C LEU A 177 -10.87 -9.78 5.17
N MET A 178 -11.19 -8.53 4.82
CA MET A 178 -11.61 -8.15 3.47
C MET A 178 -10.41 -7.74 2.64
N LEU A 179 -10.15 -8.47 1.56
CA LEU A 179 -9.00 -8.26 0.68
C LEU A 179 -9.43 -7.65 -0.65
N GLY A 180 -9.00 -6.42 -0.91
CA GLY A 180 -9.19 -5.74 -2.18
C GLY A 180 -8.23 -6.23 -3.26
N ARG A 181 -8.72 -6.35 -4.49
CA ARG A 181 -7.92 -6.84 -5.61
C ARG A 181 -8.14 -6.00 -6.87
N SER A 182 -7.06 -5.74 -7.61
CA SER A 182 -7.13 -5.17 -8.95
C SER A 182 -7.49 -6.27 -9.96
N LEU A 183 -8.44 -6.04 -10.84
CA LEU A 183 -8.86 -6.93 -11.93
C LEU A 183 -9.60 -8.22 -11.52
N LEU A 184 -9.48 -8.67 -10.31
CA LEU A 184 -10.14 -9.86 -9.77
C LEU A 184 -11.16 -9.45 -8.70
N PRO A 185 -12.18 -10.29 -8.41
CA PRO A 185 -13.06 -10.03 -7.28
C PRO A 185 -12.28 -9.92 -5.98
N CYS A 186 -12.71 -9.03 -5.09
CA CYS A 186 -12.25 -9.00 -3.71
C CYS A 186 -12.45 -10.38 -3.06
N LYS A 187 -11.83 -10.61 -1.95
CA LYS A 187 -12.02 -11.83 -1.15
C LYS A 187 -12.39 -11.45 0.28
N LEU A 188 -13.23 -12.25 0.88
CA LEU A 188 -13.53 -12.22 2.31
C LEU A 188 -12.96 -13.49 2.95
N PHE A 189 -12.20 -13.34 4.00
CA PHE A 189 -11.70 -14.42 4.84
C PHE A 189 -12.27 -14.27 6.24
N ILE A 190 -12.95 -15.29 6.72
CA ILE A 190 -13.43 -15.37 8.08
C ILE A 190 -12.29 -15.84 8.96
N ASN A 191 -12.07 -15.13 10.04
CA ASN A 191 -11.15 -15.47 11.09
C ASN A 191 -11.84 -16.40 12.13
N ASN A 192 -11.10 -17.25 12.75
CA ASN A 192 -11.54 -18.03 13.88
C ASN A 192 -10.32 -18.27 14.77
N GLY A 193 -10.12 -17.40 15.75
CA GLY A 193 -8.97 -17.44 16.65
C GLY A 193 -7.61 -17.43 15.92
N GLY A 194 -7.43 -16.54 14.96
CA GLY A 194 -6.19 -16.42 14.18
C GLY A 194 -6.07 -17.38 13.00
N GLN A 195 -7.11 -18.17 12.69
CA GLN A 195 -7.14 -19.05 11.52
C GLN A 195 -8.15 -18.56 10.49
N PHE A 196 -7.68 -18.25 9.29
CA PHE A 196 -8.49 -17.66 8.23
C PHE A 196 -8.96 -18.69 7.20
N SER A 197 -10.22 -18.58 6.82
CA SER A 197 -10.82 -19.38 5.75
C SER A 197 -11.59 -18.52 4.77
N GLU A 198 -11.42 -18.73 3.46
CA GLU A 198 -12.11 -17.94 2.43
C GLU A 198 -13.61 -18.21 2.44
N LYS A 199 -14.43 -17.18 2.64
CA LYS A 199 -15.89 -17.25 2.52
C LYS A 199 -16.28 -17.36 1.04
N LYS A 200 -16.73 -18.54 0.65
CA LYS A 200 -17.17 -18.82 -0.72
C LYS A 200 -18.61 -18.35 -0.96
N GLY A 201 -18.97 -18.12 -2.22
CA GLY A 201 -20.35 -17.81 -2.63
C GLY A 201 -20.77 -16.36 -2.41
N VAL A 202 -19.89 -15.48 -1.98
CA VAL A 202 -20.15 -14.04 -1.82
C VAL A 202 -19.79 -13.32 -3.12
N SER A 203 -20.71 -12.49 -3.62
CA SER A 203 -20.45 -11.62 -4.78
C SER A 203 -19.79 -10.35 -4.32
N LEU A 204 -18.49 -10.22 -4.61
CA LEU A 204 -17.68 -9.09 -4.16
C LEU A 204 -17.22 -8.23 -5.34
N PRO A 205 -17.04 -6.91 -5.16
CA PRO A 205 -16.63 -6.00 -6.22
C PRO A 205 -15.22 -6.33 -6.73
N ARG A 206 -14.87 -5.71 -7.87
CA ARG A 206 -13.54 -5.76 -8.47
C ARG A 206 -12.91 -4.36 -8.47
N LEU A 207 -11.63 -4.28 -8.78
CA LEU A 207 -10.92 -3.02 -8.97
C LEU A 207 -10.87 -2.15 -7.70
N ALA A 208 -10.82 -2.78 -6.54
CA ALA A 208 -10.74 -2.08 -5.27
C ALA A 208 -9.39 -1.35 -5.13
N LEU A 209 -9.45 -0.10 -4.64
CA LEU A 209 -8.29 0.72 -4.28
C LEU A 209 -8.18 0.94 -2.79
N SER A 210 -9.29 1.14 -2.13
CA SER A 210 -9.39 1.29 -0.68
C SER A 210 -10.76 0.84 -0.19
N MET A 211 -10.86 0.56 1.09
CA MET A 211 -12.09 0.11 1.74
C MET A 211 -12.21 0.74 3.11
N SER A 212 -13.45 0.87 3.57
CA SER A 212 -13.79 1.28 4.92
C SER A 212 -15.02 0.51 5.38
N ALA A 213 -15.10 0.15 6.65
CA ALA A 213 -16.24 -0.49 7.25
C ALA A 213 -16.87 0.40 8.31
N ALA A 214 -18.20 0.41 8.38
CA ALA A 214 -19.00 1.02 9.41
C ALA A 214 -20.42 0.44 9.35
N ASP A 215 -21.11 0.36 10.46
CA ASP A 215 -22.55 0.11 10.50
C ASP A 215 -23.25 1.45 10.16
N TYR A 216 -23.51 1.70 8.87
CA TYR A 216 -24.05 2.99 8.44
C TYR A 216 -25.57 3.06 8.57
N ASN A 217 -26.24 1.93 8.58
CA ASN A 217 -27.70 1.82 8.66
C ASN A 217 -28.21 1.52 10.09
N ASN A 218 -27.29 1.28 11.04
CA ASN A 218 -27.55 0.94 12.44
C ASN A 218 -28.35 -0.37 12.61
N ASP A 219 -28.03 -1.40 11.80
CA ASP A 219 -28.63 -2.73 11.93
C ASP A 219 -27.78 -3.70 12.76
N GLY A 220 -26.64 -3.26 13.25
CA GLY A 220 -25.69 -4.05 14.05
C GLY A 220 -24.72 -4.89 13.24
N LEU A 221 -24.74 -4.77 11.91
CA LEU A 221 -23.78 -5.40 11.00
C LEU A 221 -22.87 -4.37 10.36
N LEU A 222 -21.65 -4.74 10.05
CA LEU A 222 -20.73 -3.84 9.36
C LEU A 222 -21.00 -3.82 7.85
N ASP A 223 -21.27 -2.64 7.33
CA ASP A 223 -21.30 -2.36 5.91
C ASP A 223 -19.90 -2.02 5.39
N VAL A 224 -19.60 -2.36 4.13
CA VAL A 224 -18.32 -2.07 3.52
C VAL A 224 -18.46 -1.14 2.32
N TYR A 225 -17.84 0.03 2.41
CA TYR A 225 -17.68 0.91 1.27
C TYR A 225 -16.37 0.61 0.55
N VAL A 226 -16.46 0.26 -0.74
CA VAL A 226 -15.30 -0.08 -1.58
C VAL A 226 -15.10 1.00 -2.63
N CYS A 227 -13.99 1.71 -2.55
CA CYS A 227 -13.55 2.62 -3.60
C CYS A 227 -12.97 1.81 -4.76
N THR A 228 -13.56 1.96 -5.95
CA THR A 228 -13.10 1.27 -7.15
C THR A 228 -12.63 2.27 -8.20
N TYR A 229 -11.78 1.83 -9.11
CA TYR A 229 -11.41 2.63 -10.26
C TYR A 229 -11.69 1.88 -11.57
N ARG A 230 -11.98 2.64 -12.62
CA ARG A 230 -12.08 2.09 -13.96
C ARG A 230 -10.72 2.21 -14.63
N PRO A 231 -10.08 1.12 -15.06
CA PRO A 231 -8.87 1.23 -15.83
C PRO A 231 -9.19 1.97 -17.13
N ALA A 232 -8.32 2.91 -17.53
CA ALA A 232 -8.40 3.51 -18.85
C ALA A 232 -8.24 2.38 -19.89
N VAL A 233 -9.30 2.10 -20.62
CA VAL A 233 -9.24 1.17 -21.74
C VAL A 233 -8.55 1.93 -22.86
N LEU A 234 -7.31 1.59 -23.15
CA LEU A 234 -6.63 2.07 -24.33
C LEU A 234 -7.40 1.57 -25.57
N GLY A 235 -8.24 2.44 -26.14
CA GLY A 235 -8.84 2.23 -27.46
C GLY A 235 -10.07 1.34 -27.53
N GLY A 236 -10.96 1.33 -26.56
CA GLY A 236 -12.22 0.58 -26.64
C GLY A 236 -13.42 1.38 -26.17
N SER A 237 -14.51 1.36 -26.94
CA SER A 237 -15.82 1.90 -26.57
C SER A 237 -16.29 1.38 -25.21
N SER A 238 -16.88 2.27 -24.42
CA SER A 238 -17.52 1.91 -23.16
C SER A 238 -18.55 0.81 -23.39
N PRO A 239 -18.54 -0.27 -22.59
CA PRO A 239 -19.74 -1.09 -22.50
C PRO A 239 -20.82 -0.24 -21.83
N THR A 240 -21.93 -0.11 -22.51
CA THR A 240 -23.19 0.44 -22.01
C THR A 240 -23.71 -0.37 -20.84
#